data_e8dec80c52579aea7e74e2a8e19929bc
#
_entry.id   e8dec80c52579aea7e74e2a8e19929bc
#
_cell.length_a   1.000
_cell.length_b   1.000
_cell.length_c   1.000
_cell.angle_alpha   90.00
_cell.angle_beta   90.00
_cell.angle_gamma   90.00
#
_symmetry.space_group_name_H-M   'P 1'
#
loop_
_entity.id
_entity.type
_entity.pdbx_description
1 polymer ?
#
loop_
_entity_poly.entity_id
_entity_poly.type
_entity_poly.pdbx_seq_one_letter_code
_entity_poly.pdbx_strand_id
1 'polypeptide(L)'
;MKKNLGLILMSVLALSCFVSCNSKKAKKDAGELVVYGSCEEEYLAAACAKFESLTGVRTTFQRLSTGEVLTKIEEEKGNPSADVWFGGTTDPYNEAAAKGLLLPVEPKNASHLVGKQFKDANNNWFGIYRGILGFFWNTEELQRLKLEPPKDWDDLLKPEYKGLVSFANPNTAGTGKLIVNTMVQLKGEKAAMDYFAKLDKNICQYTKSGSGPSKLVPTGEIVIGIGFLHDVVYQIVNNGYTNIGMTSPSSGTSYEIGATAIFKGAKNLDNAKKFIEFALSPDCVNLAQDNGSYQFLVIDNAKPVEVAIKNGLDKIETMVYNFDDAKTNGPKYYAEFFEVISKDDRVKTK
;
A
#
# COMPACT_ATOMS: atom_id res chain seq x y z
N MET A 1 1.29 69.17 63.45
CA MET A 1 0.23 70.18 63.53
C MET A 1 -0.74 70.02 62.36
N LYS A 2 -2.03 69.95 62.73
CA LYS A 2 -3.27 70.15 61.90
C LYS A 2 -3.46 69.22 60.67
N LYS A 3 -4.30 68.16 60.75
CA LYS A 3 -5.75 68.12 60.55
C LYS A 3 -6.19 68.80 59.24
N ASN A 4 -6.76 67.99 58.34
CA ASN A 4 -8.19 68.12 57.95
C ASN A 4 -8.61 66.94 57.08
N LEU A 5 -9.57 66.42 57.50
CA LEU A 5 -10.76 65.63 57.15
C LEU A 5 -11.40 66.15 55.85
N GLY A 6 -11.73 65.26 54.92
CA GLY A 6 -12.52 65.55 53.74
C GLY A 6 -13.26 64.28 53.29
N LEU A 7 -14.51 64.25 53.71
CA LEU A 7 -15.55 63.25 53.35
C LEU A 7 -16.03 63.48 51.93
N ILE A 8 -15.99 62.50 51.06
CA ILE A 8 -16.73 62.53 49.78
C ILE A 8 -17.29 61.16 49.41
N LEU A 9 -18.54 61.13 49.51
CA LEU A 9 -19.62 60.51 48.74
C LEU A 9 -19.28 59.23 47.90
N MET A 10 -19.93 58.20 48.35
CA MET A 10 -20.13 56.92 47.67
C MET A 10 -21.13 57.10 46.51
N SER A 11 -20.70 56.90 45.27
CA SER A 11 -21.60 56.67 44.14
C SER A 11 -21.42 55.22 43.65
N VAL A 12 -22.39 54.43 43.96
CA VAL A 12 -22.56 53.03 43.49
C VAL A 12 -22.95 53.07 42.02
N LEU A 13 -22.01 52.72 41.15
CA LEU A 13 -22.32 52.43 39.75
C LEU A 13 -22.38 50.88 39.58
N ALA A 14 -23.59 50.37 39.51
CA ALA A 14 -23.84 48.96 39.19
C ALA A 14 -23.51 48.72 37.74
N LEU A 15 -22.28 48.20 37.47
CA LEU A 15 -21.92 47.69 36.16
C LEU A 15 -22.46 46.25 36.04
N SER A 16 -23.58 46.09 35.34
CA SER A 16 -24.10 44.80 34.94
C SER A 16 -23.16 44.17 33.90
N CYS A 17 -22.25 43.31 34.37
CA CYS A 17 -21.50 42.40 33.48
C CYS A 17 -22.48 41.37 32.88
N PHE A 18 -22.91 41.63 31.66
CA PHE A 18 -23.43 40.55 30.82
C PHE A 18 -22.25 39.62 30.51
N VAL A 19 -22.10 38.59 31.34
CA VAL A 19 -21.30 37.41 30.98
C VAL A 19 -22.05 36.69 29.89
N SER A 20 -21.73 37.01 28.64
CA SER A 20 -22.11 36.19 27.48
C SER A 20 -21.37 34.84 27.65
N CYS A 21 -22.06 33.89 28.29
CA CYS A 21 -21.67 32.48 28.21
C CYS A 21 -21.82 31.99 26.76
N ASN A 22 -20.79 32.27 25.98
CA ASN A 22 -20.62 31.60 24.71
C ASN A 22 -20.26 30.15 25.05
N SER A 23 -21.28 29.31 25.26
CA SER A 23 -21.12 27.87 25.42
C SER A 23 -20.58 27.35 24.10
N LYS A 24 -19.25 27.31 23.94
CA LYS A 24 -18.60 26.38 23.03
C LYS A 24 -19.13 25.02 23.44
N LYS A 25 -20.12 24.50 22.72
CA LYS A 25 -20.45 23.07 22.81
C LYS A 25 -19.15 22.34 22.76
N ALA A 26 -18.73 21.71 23.85
CA ALA A 26 -17.59 20.81 23.88
C ALA A 26 -17.84 19.85 22.71
N LYS A 27 -16.95 19.84 21.70
CA LYS A 27 -17.01 18.86 20.64
C LYS A 27 -17.01 17.52 21.37
N LYS A 28 -18.09 16.76 21.24
CA LYS A 28 -18.17 15.40 21.76
C LYS A 28 -16.92 14.69 21.27
N ASP A 29 -16.16 14.11 22.16
CA ASP A 29 -14.97 13.34 21.80
C ASP A 29 -15.41 12.28 20.78
N ALA A 30 -14.95 12.41 19.55
CA ALA A 30 -15.28 11.50 18.46
C ALA A 30 -14.51 10.20 18.55
N GLY A 31 -13.61 10.08 19.54
CA GLY A 31 -12.75 8.93 19.76
C GLY A 31 -11.51 8.92 18.87
N GLU A 32 -10.92 7.76 18.76
CA GLU A 32 -9.67 7.56 18.01
C GLU A 32 -9.79 6.42 16.99
N LEU A 33 -8.81 6.36 16.10
CA LEU A 33 -8.60 5.29 15.12
C LEU A 33 -7.10 5.08 14.92
N VAL A 34 -6.66 3.83 14.85
CA VAL A 34 -5.28 3.46 14.52
C VAL A 34 -5.27 2.67 13.22
N VAL A 35 -4.43 3.09 12.26
CA VAL A 35 -4.35 2.50 10.93
C VAL A 35 -2.97 1.89 10.68
N TYR A 36 -2.89 0.62 10.29
CA TYR A 36 -1.70 0.06 9.63
C TYR A 36 -1.85 0.27 8.13
N GLY A 37 -0.92 1.00 7.52
CA GLY A 37 -0.95 1.32 6.10
C GLY A 37 0.17 0.63 5.33
N SER A 38 -0.15 0.18 4.11
CA SER A 38 0.80 -0.51 3.23
C SER A 38 0.86 0.09 1.82
N CYS A 39 0.44 1.35 1.69
CA CYS A 39 0.58 2.16 0.48
C CYS A 39 1.67 3.24 0.66
N GLU A 40 1.76 4.18 -0.25
CA GLU A 40 2.62 5.36 -0.16
C GLU A 40 2.27 6.15 1.10
N GLU A 41 3.31 6.61 1.81
CA GLU A 41 3.14 7.24 3.12
C GLU A 41 2.37 8.56 3.03
N GLU A 42 2.60 9.32 1.96
CA GLU A 42 1.94 10.59 1.71
C GLU A 42 0.43 10.41 1.49
N TYR A 43 0.04 9.37 0.72
CA TYR A 43 -1.37 9.04 0.54
C TYR A 43 -2.03 8.55 1.83
N LEU A 44 -1.35 7.69 2.58
CA LEU A 44 -1.82 7.20 3.88
C LEU A 44 -2.04 8.37 4.86
N ALA A 45 -1.08 9.28 4.95
CA ALA A 45 -1.16 10.47 5.80
C ALA A 45 -2.32 11.38 5.38
N ALA A 46 -2.48 11.63 4.08
CA ALA A 46 -3.56 12.45 3.54
C ALA A 46 -4.95 11.82 3.81
N ALA A 47 -5.08 10.50 3.64
CA ALA A 47 -6.33 9.78 3.93
C ALA A 47 -6.70 9.87 5.42
N CYS A 48 -5.74 9.63 6.32
CA CYS A 48 -5.95 9.77 7.76
C CYS A 48 -6.34 11.19 8.18
N ALA A 49 -5.63 12.20 7.68
CA ALA A 49 -5.92 13.61 7.97
C ALA A 49 -7.30 14.03 7.42
N LYS A 50 -7.67 13.59 6.21
CA LYS A 50 -8.99 13.86 5.64
C LYS A 50 -10.10 13.22 6.45
N PHE A 51 -9.94 11.96 6.86
CA PHE A 51 -10.91 11.27 7.70
C PHE A 51 -11.11 11.98 9.05
N GLU A 52 -10.01 12.38 9.71
CA GLU A 52 -10.07 13.17 10.93
C GLU A 52 -10.78 14.51 10.72
N SER A 53 -10.48 15.20 9.63
CA SER A 53 -11.13 16.48 9.28
C SER A 53 -12.66 16.34 9.10
N LEU A 54 -13.10 15.24 8.47
CA LEU A 54 -14.53 14.99 8.20
C LEU A 54 -15.30 14.53 9.43
N THR A 55 -14.66 13.75 10.31
CA THR A 55 -15.36 13.04 11.40
C THR A 55 -15.04 13.59 12.79
N GLY A 56 -13.92 14.28 12.94
CA GLY A 56 -13.36 14.68 14.25
C GLY A 56 -12.69 13.51 15.00
N VAL A 57 -12.61 12.32 14.42
CA VAL A 57 -11.93 11.15 15.01
C VAL A 57 -10.43 11.35 14.89
N ARG A 58 -9.71 11.38 16.02
CA ARG A 58 -8.25 11.44 16.05
C ARG A 58 -7.68 10.19 15.37
N THR A 59 -6.96 10.36 14.26
CA THR A 59 -6.50 9.23 13.45
C THR A 59 -4.98 9.20 13.40
N THR A 60 -4.40 8.08 13.84
CA THR A 60 -2.96 7.83 13.78
C THR A 60 -2.67 6.64 12.88
N PHE A 61 -1.46 6.58 12.35
CA PHE A 61 -1.08 5.47 11.48
C PHE A 61 0.36 5.01 11.71
N GLN A 62 0.64 3.79 11.27
CA GLN A 62 1.98 3.24 11.10
C GLN A 62 2.09 2.65 9.70
N ARG A 63 3.10 3.08 8.93
CA ARG A 63 3.40 2.53 7.61
C ARG A 63 4.24 1.25 7.77
N LEU A 64 3.74 0.14 7.20
CA LEU A 64 4.38 -1.19 7.18
C LEU A 64 4.16 -1.83 5.80
N SER A 65 5.03 -2.74 5.38
CA SER A 65 4.77 -3.60 4.22
C SER A 65 3.68 -4.64 4.57
N THR A 66 2.93 -5.12 3.58
CA THR A 66 1.80 -6.02 3.82
C THR A 66 2.18 -7.31 4.54
N GLY A 67 3.36 -7.87 4.26
CA GLY A 67 3.87 -9.04 4.98
C GLY A 67 4.19 -8.72 6.45
N GLU A 68 4.73 -7.53 6.72
CA GLU A 68 4.99 -7.09 8.10
C GLU A 68 3.70 -6.88 8.89
N VAL A 69 2.65 -6.32 8.25
CA VAL A 69 1.32 -6.19 8.89
C VAL A 69 0.77 -7.58 9.24
N LEU A 70 0.82 -8.53 8.30
CA LEU A 70 0.35 -9.89 8.55
C LEU A 70 1.06 -10.52 9.75
N THR A 71 2.41 -10.50 9.77
CA THR A 71 3.19 -11.01 10.90
C THR A 71 2.81 -10.34 12.21
N LYS A 72 2.67 -9.02 12.20
CA LYS A 72 2.35 -8.24 13.40
C LYS A 72 0.99 -8.60 13.97
N ILE A 73 -0.06 -8.69 13.14
CA ILE A 73 -1.40 -9.04 13.63
C ILE A 73 -1.51 -10.51 14.08
N GLU A 74 -0.69 -11.41 13.53
CA GLU A 74 -0.55 -12.79 14.02
C GLU A 74 0.06 -12.83 15.42
N GLU A 75 1.12 -12.05 15.65
CA GLU A 75 1.77 -11.93 16.96
C GLU A 75 0.86 -11.29 18.01
N GLU A 76 -0.01 -10.37 17.61
CA GLU A 76 -1.00 -9.68 18.48
C GLU A 76 -2.18 -10.58 18.90
N LYS A 77 -2.34 -11.78 18.30
CA LYS A 77 -3.25 -12.86 18.74
C LYS A 77 -4.70 -12.42 19.03
N GLY A 78 -5.29 -11.62 18.14
CA GLY A 78 -6.67 -11.15 18.26
C GLY A 78 -6.87 -9.95 19.21
N ASN A 79 -5.80 -9.33 19.69
CA ASN A 79 -5.82 -8.04 20.37
C ASN A 79 -4.98 -7.03 19.60
N PRO A 80 -5.41 -6.62 18.38
CA PRO A 80 -4.60 -5.79 17.50
C PRO A 80 -4.34 -4.40 18.10
N SER A 81 -3.16 -3.87 17.83
CA SER A 81 -2.77 -2.50 18.22
C SER A 81 -3.32 -1.45 17.24
N ALA A 82 -3.84 -1.88 16.09
CA ALA A 82 -4.55 -1.04 15.13
C ALA A 82 -5.96 -1.55 14.87
N ASP A 83 -6.80 -0.70 14.29
CA ASP A 83 -8.20 -1.00 14.00
C ASP A 83 -8.40 -1.40 12.54
N VAL A 84 -7.65 -0.77 11.64
CA VAL A 84 -7.83 -0.86 10.18
C VAL A 84 -6.50 -1.14 9.49
N TRP A 85 -6.57 -1.94 8.43
CA TRP A 85 -5.52 -2.10 7.43
C TRP A 85 -5.89 -1.32 6.17
N PHE A 86 -4.99 -0.48 5.64
CA PHE A 86 -5.24 0.37 4.48
C PHE A 86 -4.11 0.26 3.45
N GLY A 87 -4.46 -0.13 2.22
CA GLY A 87 -3.54 -0.26 1.09
C GLY A 87 -2.70 -1.54 1.09
N GLY A 88 -1.95 -1.72 0.00
CA GLY A 88 -1.09 -2.89 -0.24
C GLY A 88 -1.85 -4.11 -0.76
N THR A 89 -1.10 -5.10 -1.24
CA THR A 89 -1.63 -6.25 -2.00
C THR A 89 -2.53 -7.17 -1.20
N THR A 90 -3.51 -7.80 -1.86
CA THR A 90 -4.52 -8.66 -1.23
C THR A 90 -4.02 -10.04 -0.82
N ASP A 91 -2.85 -10.52 -1.27
CA ASP A 91 -2.36 -11.84 -0.86
C ASP A 91 -2.24 -11.97 0.67
N PRO A 92 -1.58 -11.05 1.42
CA PRO A 92 -1.56 -11.09 2.88
C PRO A 92 -2.93 -10.87 3.54
N TYR A 93 -3.83 -10.10 2.91
CA TYR A 93 -5.22 -9.97 3.41
C TYR A 93 -5.96 -11.31 3.33
N ASN A 94 -5.77 -12.07 2.25
CA ASN A 94 -6.36 -13.39 2.09
C ASN A 94 -5.84 -14.38 3.15
N GLU A 95 -4.55 -14.34 3.44
CA GLU A 95 -3.95 -15.14 4.51
C GLU A 95 -4.52 -14.74 5.89
N ALA A 96 -4.63 -13.45 6.16
CA ALA A 96 -5.23 -12.93 7.39
C ALA A 96 -6.71 -13.34 7.53
N ALA A 97 -7.47 -13.27 6.43
CA ALA A 97 -8.88 -13.70 6.40
C ALA A 97 -9.01 -15.21 6.66
N ALA A 98 -8.17 -16.04 6.04
CA ALA A 98 -8.15 -17.50 6.25
C ALA A 98 -7.81 -17.87 7.71
N LYS A 99 -6.98 -17.07 8.38
CA LYS A 99 -6.62 -17.22 9.80
C LYS A 99 -7.64 -16.59 10.76
N GLY A 100 -8.73 -15.97 10.23
CA GLY A 100 -9.76 -15.32 11.02
C GLY A 100 -9.29 -14.07 11.77
N LEU A 101 -8.31 -13.36 11.21
CA LEU A 101 -7.72 -12.13 11.77
C LEU A 101 -8.41 -10.85 11.29
N LEU A 102 -9.30 -10.95 10.28
CA LEU A 102 -10.09 -9.84 9.75
C LEU A 102 -11.54 -9.97 10.18
N LEU A 103 -12.22 -8.84 10.28
CA LEU A 103 -13.64 -8.75 10.62
C LEU A 103 -14.46 -8.49 9.35
N PRO A 104 -15.35 -9.40 8.94
CA PRO A 104 -16.27 -9.15 7.83
C PRO A 104 -17.22 -7.99 8.13
N VAL A 105 -17.40 -7.10 7.13
CA VAL A 105 -18.32 -5.96 7.22
C VAL A 105 -19.07 -5.76 5.90
N GLU A 106 -20.14 -4.98 5.92
CA GLU A 106 -20.96 -4.68 4.73
C GLU A 106 -21.04 -3.17 4.51
N PRO A 107 -19.98 -2.53 4.01
CA PRO A 107 -19.99 -1.10 3.73
C PRO A 107 -20.91 -0.81 2.52
N LYS A 108 -21.71 0.26 2.61
CA LYS A 108 -22.61 0.68 1.55
C LYS A 108 -21.85 1.08 0.28
N ASN A 109 -20.71 1.74 0.45
CA ASN A 109 -19.87 2.19 -0.66
C ASN A 109 -19.19 1.03 -1.43
N ALA A 110 -19.24 -0.22 -0.94
CA ALA A 110 -18.82 -1.38 -1.72
C ALA A 110 -19.66 -1.60 -3.00
N SER A 111 -20.84 -0.98 -3.11
CA SER A 111 -21.64 -0.96 -4.35
C SER A 111 -20.97 -0.21 -5.51
N HIS A 112 -19.98 0.65 -5.23
CA HIS A 112 -19.20 1.41 -6.21
C HIS A 112 -17.96 0.68 -6.72
N LEU A 113 -17.68 -0.55 -6.27
CA LEU A 113 -16.58 -1.35 -6.81
C LEU A 113 -16.85 -1.75 -8.27
N VAL A 114 -15.87 -1.51 -9.15
CA VAL A 114 -16.00 -1.73 -10.61
C VAL A 114 -16.04 -3.21 -11.02
N GLY A 115 -15.85 -4.15 -10.08
CA GLY A 115 -15.91 -5.59 -10.35
C GLY A 115 -15.90 -6.43 -9.09
N LYS A 116 -16.39 -7.67 -9.23
CA LYS A 116 -16.51 -8.61 -8.11
C LYS A 116 -15.16 -9.02 -7.50
N GLN A 117 -14.11 -9.06 -8.32
CA GLN A 117 -12.74 -9.38 -7.89
C GLN A 117 -12.13 -8.35 -6.94
N PHE A 118 -12.70 -7.17 -6.84
CA PHE A 118 -12.22 -6.09 -5.97
C PHE A 118 -12.76 -6.16 -4.54
N LYS A 119 -13.29 -7.31 -4.12
CA LYS A 119 -13.59 -7.58 -2.71
C LYS A 119 -13.48 -9.07 -2.41
N ASP A 120 -13.23 -9.41 -1.16
CA ASP A 120 -13.31 -10.80 -0.69
C ASP A 120 -14.76 -11.31 -0.74
N ALA A 121 -14.94 -12.59 -1.12
CA ALA A 121 -16.26 -13.22 -1.20
C ALA A 121 -17.03 -13.21 0.13
N ASN A 122 -16.31 -13.22 1.26
CA ASN A 122 -16.86 -13.17 2.61
C ASN A 122 -16.80 -11.76 3.23
N ASN A 123 -16.54 -10.71 2.42
CA ASN A 123 -16.47 -9.31 2.85
C ASN A 123 -15.41 -9.02 3.94
N ASN A 124 -14.29 -9.76 3.94
CA ASN A 124 -13.18 -9.51 4.86
C ASN A 124 -12.32 -8.31 4.44
N TRP A 125 -12.26 -7.98 3.15
CA TRP A 125 -11.52 -6.83 2.61
C TRP A 125 -12.19 -6.27 1.34
N PHE A 126 -11.86 -5.02 1.01
CA PHE A 126 -12.39 -4.27 -0.13
C PHE A 126 -11.26 -3.57 -0.85
N GLY A 127 -11.23 -3.68 -2.18
CA GLY A 127 -10.24 -3.03 -3.04
C GLY A 127 -10.45 -1.51 -3.12
N ILE A 128 -9.35 -0.78 -3.15
CA ILE A 128 -9.34 0.68 -3.33
C ILE A 128 -8.62 1.11 -4.61
N TYR A 129 -7.65 0.30 -5.06
CA TYR A 129 -6.90 0.52 -6.30
C TYR A 129 -6.38 -0.80 -6.89
N ARG A 130 -5.83 -0.72 -8.11
CA ARG A 130 -5.02 -1.77 -8.73
C ARG A 130 -3.73 -1.19 -9.30
N GLY A 131 -2.62 -1.93 -9.16
CA GLY A 131 -1.29 -1.57 -9.67
C GLY A 131 -0.72 -2.66 -10.56
N ILE A 132 -0.05 -2.30 -11.66
CA ILE A 132 0.44 -3.23 -12.68
C ILE A 132 1.86 -3.64 -12.34
N LEU A 133 2.14 -4.95 -12.35
CA LEU A 133 3.48 -5.53 -12.20
C LEU A 133 4.27 -5.38 -13.50
N GLY A 134 5.58 -5.10 -13.40
CA GLY A 134 6.44 -5.00 -14.58
C GLY A 134 7.92 -4.99 -14.24
N PHE A 135 8.72 -4.67 -15.26
CA PHE A 135 10.16 -4.48 -15.16
C PHE A 135 10.52 -3.02 -15.30
N PHE A 136 11.59 -2.64 -14.65
CA PHE A 136 12.20 -1.32 -14.77
C PHE A 136 13.70 -1.42 -14.55
N TRP A 137 14.43 -0.47 -15.12
CA TRP A 137 15.88 -0.52 -15.12
C TRP A 137 16.50 0.87 -15.13
N ASN A 138 17.76 0.95 -14.68
CA ASN A 138 18.56 2.14 -14.84
C ASN A 138 19.13 2.18 -16.27
N THR A 139 18.73 3.18 -17.04
CA THR A 139 19.11 3.29 -18.46
C THR A 139 20.59 3.60 -18.65
N GLU A 140 21.20 4.40 -17.76
CA GLU A 140 22.61 4.75 -17.78
C GLU A 140 23.48 3.54 -17.44
N GLU A 141 23.09 2.76 -16.44
CA GLU A 141 23.81 1.55 -16.05
C GLU A 141 23.75 0.46 -17.12
N LEU A 142 22.57 0.21 -17.74
CA LEU A 142 22.48 -0.73 -18.85
C LEU A 142 23.35 -0.27 -20.04
N GLN A 143 23.35 1.04 -20.37
CA GLN A 143 24.21 1.59 -21.41
C GLN A 143 25.70 1.41 -21.06
N ARG A 144 26.11 1.71 -19.84
CA ARG A 144 27.48 1.52 -19.35
C ARG A 144 27.95 0.07 -19.47
N LEU A 145 27.06 -0.87 -19.14
CA LEU A 145 27.29 -2.31 -19.22
C LEU A 145 27.13 -2.89 -20.63
N LYS A 146 26.63 -2.09 -21.60
CA LYS A 146 26.31 -2.49 -22.97
C LYS A 146 25.28 -3.62 -23.02
N LEU A 147 24.26 -3.55 -22.16
CA LEU A 147 23.18 -4.51 -22.04
C LEU A 147 21.88 -3.95 -22.60
N GLU A 148 21.09 -4.79 -23.27
CA GLU A 148 19.74 -4.45 -23.67
C GLU A 148 18.77 -4.54 -22.48
N PRO A 149 17.71 -3.75 -22.41
CA PRO A 149 16.69 -3.89 -21.37
C PRO A 149 15.88 -5.20 -21.54
N PRO A 150 15.40 -5.79 -20.42
CA PRO A 150 14.57 -6.99 -20.50
C PRO A 150 13.21 -6.66 -21.11
N LYS A 151 12.69 -7.56 -21.95
CA LYS A 151 11.38 -7.46 -22.62
C LYS A 151 10.40 -8.51 -22.10
N ASP A 152 10.94 -9.60 -21.55
CA ASP A 152 10.12 -10.72 -21.06
C ASP A 152 10.79 -11.40 -19.87
N TRP A 153 10.03 -12.23 -19.16
CA TRP A 153 10.48 -12.96 -17.98
C TRP A 153 11.74 -13.78 -18.24
N ASP A 154 11.82 -14.48 -19.38
CA ASP A 154 12.97 -15.33 -19.69
C ASP A 154 14.24 -14.52 -20.01
N ASP A 155 14.12 -13.25 -20.38
CA ASP A 155 15.29 -12.36 -20.54
C ASP A 155 16.05 -12.17 -19.22
N LEU A 156 15.33 -12.16 -18.10
CA LEU A 156 15.94 -12.01 -16.76
C LEU A 156 16.85 -13.18 -16.38
N LEU A 157 16.78 -14.30 -17.11
CA LEU A 157 17.64 -15.47 -16.91
C LEU A 157 18.98 -15.38 -17.66
N LYS A 158 19.19 -14.39 -18.51
CA LYS A 158 20.42 -14.21 -19.29
C LYS A 158 21.62 -14.10 -18.37
N PRO A 159 22.74 -14.81 -18.66
CA PRO A 159 23.94 -14.77 -17.82
C PRO A 159 24.55 -13.39 -17.61
N GLU A 160 24.38 -12.48 -18.61
CA GLU A 160 24.85 -11.10 -18.55
C GLU A 160 24.14 -10.25 -17.48
N TYR A 161 22.98 -10.67 -16.97
CA TYR A 161 22.26 -10.01 -15.89
C TYR A 161 22.67 -10.52 -14.49
N LYS A 162 23.73 -11.35 -14.39
CA LYS A 162 24.18 -11.89 -13.13
C LYS A 162 24.46 -10.80 -12.09
N GLY A 163 23.72 -10.85 -10.97
CA GLY A 163 23.84 -9.90 -9.86
C GLY A 163 23.29 -8.51 -10.17
N LEU A 164 22.43 -8.36 -11.20
CA LEU A 164 21.83 -7.07 -11.58
C LEU A 164 20.35 -6.95 -11.28
N VAL A 165 19.66 -8.05 -10.97
CA VAL A 165 18.20 -8.09 -10.81
C VAL A 165 17.82 -8.04 -9.33
N SER A 166 16.71 -7.39 -9.01
CA SER A 166 16.13 -7.37 -7.67
C SER A 166 14.62 -7.38 -7.71
N PHE A 167 14.02 -7.99 -6.70
CA PHE A 167 12.61 -7.83 -6.35
C PHE A 167 12.39 -8.01 -4.84
N ALA A 168 11.17 -7.75 -4.38
CA ALA A 168 10.85 -7.78 -2.96
C ALA A 168 10.75 -9.22 -2.42
N ASN A 169 11.21 -9.44 -1.19
CA ASN A 169 11.13 -10.72 -0.50
C ASN A 169 9.65 -11.11 -0.23
N PRO A 170 9.19 -12.29 -0.67
CA PRO A 170 7.81 -12.75 -0.44
C PRO A 170 7.38 -12.86 1.04
N ASN A 171 8.33 -13.01 1.97
CA ASN A 171 8.00 -13.06 3.40
C ASN A 171 7.65 -11.67 3.98
N THR A 172 8.19 -10.59 3.41
CA THR A 172 8.03 -9.25 3.98
C THR A 172 7.13 -8.34 3.14
N ALA A 173 6.98 -8.64 1.84
CA ALA A 173 6.22 -7.80 0.92
C ALA A 173 5.25 -8.61 0.05
N GLY A 174 4.03 -8.13 -0.04
CA GLY A 174 3.01 -8.73 -0.90
C GLY A 174 3.37 -8.66 -2.39
N THR A 175 4.16 -7.66 -2.82
CA THR A 175 4.70 -7.60 -4.19
C THR A 175 5.52 -8.85 -4.53
N GLY A 176 6.35 -9.34 -3.61
CA GLY A 176 7.10 -10.59 -3.78
C GLY A 176 6.16 -11.80 -3.91
N LYS A 177 5.11 -11.86 -3.09
CA LYS A 177 4.07 -12.91 -3.18
C LYS A 177 3.37 -12.89 -4.54
N LEU A 178 2.97 -11.71 -5.00
CA LEU A 178 2.34 -11.54 -6.32
C LEU A 178 3.27 -12.00 -7.45
N ILE A 179 4.57 -11.71 -7.41
CA ILE A 179 5.55 -12.17 -8.40
C ILE A 179 5.59 -13.69 -8.44
N VAL A 180 5.65 -14.36 -7.29
CA VAL A 180 5.65 -15.83 -7.22
C VAL A 180 4.37 -16.42 -7.83
N ASN A 181 3.20 -15.93 -7.41
CA ASN A 181 1.91 -16.35 -7.92
C ASN A 181 1.78 -16.12 -9.44
N THR A 182 2.25 -14.95 -9.92
CA THR A 182 2.24 -14.61 -11.36
C THR A 182 3.03 -15.62 -12.16
N MET A 183 4.23 -15.98 -11.72
CA MET A 183 5.06 -16.96 -12.41
C MET A 183 4.45 -18.36 -12.40
N VAL A 184 3.83 -18.77 -11.28
CA VAL A 184 3.12 -20.05 -11.19
C VAL A 184 1.94 -20.08 -12.17
N GLN A 185 1.17 -19.00 -12.26
CA GLN A 185 0.03 -18.94 -13.17
C GLN A 185 0.43 -18.84 -14.65
N LEU A 186 1.58 -18.23 -14.96
CA LEU A 186 2.10 -18.15 -16.34
C LEU A 186 2.75 -19.45 -16.81
N LYS A 187 3.51 -20.13 -15.96
CA LYS A 187 4.38 -21.25 -16.35
C LYS A 187 3.95 -22.61 -15.78
N GLY A 188 3.06 -22.63 -14.80
CA GLY A 188 2.78 -23.80 -13.95
C GLY A 188 3.81 -23.92 -12.81
N GLU A 189 3.39 -24.56 -11.71
CA GLU A 189 4.13 -24.62 -10.44
C GLU A 189 5.58 -25.07 -10.60
N LYS A 190 5.80 -26.27 -11.19
CA LYS A 190 7.15 -26.81 -11.34
C LYS A 190 8.06 -25.91 -12.19
N ALA A 191 7.56 -25.43 -13.34
CA ALA A 191 8.37 -24.57 -14.23
C ALA A 191 8.64 -23.20 -13.62
N ALA A 192 7.75 -22.68 -12.78
CA ALA A 192 7.98 -21.45 -12.03
C ALA A 192 9.10 -21.63 -10.98
N MET A 193 9.12 -22.75 -10.25
CA MET A 193 10.20 -23.04 -9.30
C MET A 193 11.55 -23.24 -10.00
N ASP A 194 11.58 -23.96 -11.13
CA ASP A 194 12.77 -24.11 -11.98
C ASP A 194 13.24 -22.73 -12.52
N TYR A 195 12.32 -21.82 -12.82
CA TYR A 195 12.60 -20.44 -13.21
C TYR A 195 13.24 -19.66 -12.07
N PHE A 196 12.68 -19.68 -10.87
CA PHE A 196 13.22 -18.96 -9.71
C PHE A 196 14.59 -19.47 -9.31
N ALA A 197 14.85 -20.76 -9.36
CA ALA A 197 16.18 -21.33 -9.13
C ALA A 197 17.25 -20.82 -10.11
N LYS A 198 16.84 -20.48 -11.35
CA LYS A 198 17.72 -19.87 -12.34
C LYS A 198 17.86 -18.38 -12.12
N LEU A 199 16.73 -17.68 -11.89
CA LEU A 199 16.69 -16.24 -11.67
C LEU A 199 17.49 -15.84 -10.43
N ASP A 200 17.51 -16.66 -9.38
CA ASP A 200 18.27 -16.41 -8.15
C ASP A 200 19.76 -16.15 -8.41
N LYS A 201 20.34 -16.74 -9.46
CA LYS A 201 21.73 -16.51 -9.86
C LYS A 201 21.98 -15.09 -10.34
N ASN A 202 20.92 -14.42 -10.83
CA ASN A 202 20.95 -13.06 -11.34
C ASN A 202 20.50 -12.04 -10.31
N ILE A 203 19.95 -12.47 -9.15
CA ILE A 203 19.51 -11.60 -8.08
C ILE A 203 20.71 -11.04 -7.33
N CYS A 204 20.77 -9.70 -7.17
CA CYS A 204 21.71 -9.03 -6.28
C CYS A 204 21.18 -8.96 -4.84
N GLN A 205 19.89 -8.71 -4.67
CA GLN A 205 19.24 -8.68 -3.35
C GLN A 205 17.72 -8.84 -3.48
N TYR A 206 17.10 -9.32 -2.40
CA TYR A 206 15.65 -9.31 -2.19
C TYR A 206 15.34 -8.17 -1.22
N THR A 207 14.58 -7.15 -1.68
CA THR A 207 14.30 -5.99 -0.84
C THR A 207 13.22 -6.29 0.21
N LYS A 208 13.27 -5.60 1.36
CA LYS A 208 12.28 -5.75 2.43
C LYS A 208 10.89 -5.26 2.02
N SER A 209 10.80 -4.13 1.31
CA SER A 209 9.54 -3.54 0.86
C SER A 209 9.30 -3.74 -0.62
N GLY A 210 8.01 -3.76 -1.04
CA GLY A 210 7.61 -3.89 -2.44
C GLY A 210 8.15 -2.78 -3.34
N SER A 211 8.18 -1.54 -2.84
CA SER A 211 8.73 -0.37 -3.54
C SER A 211 10.25 -0.23 -3.41
N GLY A 212 10.95 -1.17 -2.75
CA GLY A 212 12.41 -1.12 -2.60
C GLY A 212 13.14 -1.03 -3.93
N PRO A 213 12.90 -1.94 -4.88
CA PRO A 213 13.61 -1.91 -6.16
C PRO A 213 13.42 -0.60 -6.92
N SER A 214 12.22 -0.01 -6.95
CA SER A 214 11.96 1.26 -7.66
C SER A 214 12.73 2.44 -7.07
N LYS A 215 13.06 2.41 -5.79
CA LYS A 215 13.86 3.44 -5.11
C LYS A 215 15.36 3.29 -5.37
N LEU A 216 15.84 2.05 -5.56
CA LEU A 216 17.26 1.73 -5.70
C LEU A 216 17.74 1.71 -7.15
N VAL A 217 16.84 1.46 -8.10
CA VAL A 217 17.17 1.48 -9.54
C VAL A 217 17.67 2.86 -10.01
N PRO A 218 17.00 3.98 -9.73
CA PRO A 218 17.46 5.29 -10.19
C PRO A 218 18.81 5.71 -9.58
N THR A 219 19.17 5.22 -8.40
CA THR A 219 20.47 5.50 -7.77
C THR A 219 21.61 4.63 -8.30
N GLY A 220 21.30 3.59 -9.08
CA GLY A 220 22.30 2.63 -9.60
C GLY A 220 22.71 1.55 -8.60
N GLU A 221 22.11 1.50 -7.40
CA GLU A 221 22.37 0.41 -6.44
C GLU A 221 21.82 -0.93 -6.96
N ILE A 222 20.78 -0.88 -7.76
CA ILE A 222 20.18 -1.99 -8.48
C ILE A 222 20.06 -1.57 -9.94
N VAL A 223 20.36 -2.49 -10.87
CA VAL A 223 20.27 -2.17 -12.31
C VAL A 223 18.89 -2.49 -12.87
N ILE A 224 18.31 -3.62 -12.52
CA ILE A 224 17.00 -4.09 -12.99
C ILE A 224 16.13 -4.43 -11.80
N GLY A 225 14.92 -3.86 -11.78
CA GLY A 225 13.90 -4.15 -10.77
C GLY A 225 12.69 -4.87 -11.35
N ILE A 226 12.09 -5.75 -10.55
CA ILE A 226 10.74 -6.30 -10.77
C ILE A 226 9.84 -5.76 -9.67
N GLY A 227 8.73 -5.11 -10.03
CA GLY A 227 7.81 -4.49 -9.07
C GLY A 227 6.69 -3.74 -9.76
N PHE A 228 6.02 -2.86 -9.04
CA PHE A 228 4.90 -2.12 -9.60
C PHE A 228 5.37 -0.91 -10.42
N LEU A 229 4.76 -0.74 -11.60
CA LEU A 229 5.10 0.35 -12.50
C LEU A 229 4.64 1.72 -11.99
N HIS A 230 3.61 1.80 -11.15
CA HIS A 230 3.21 3.05 -10.51
C HIS A 230 4.27 3.57 -9.51
N ASP A 231 5.03 2.68 -8.85
CA ASP A 231 6.18 3.06 -8.04
C ASP A 231 7.29 3.71 -8.88
N VAL A 232 7.48 3.24 -10.12
CA VAL A 232 8.41 3.85 -11.07
C VAL A 232 7.93 5.22 -11.52
N VAL A 233 6.64 5.35 -11.81
CA VAL A 233 6.03 6.64 -12.16
C VAL A 233 6.23 7.65 -11.02
N TYR A 234 6.13 7.22 -9.77
CA TYR A 234 6.45 8.06 -8.61
C TYR A 234 7.90 8.56 -8.67
N GLN A 235 8.87 7.70 -8.96
CA GLN A 235 10.28 8.11 -9.05
C GLN A 235 10.50 9.14 -10.17
N ILE A 236 9.84 8.97 -11.31
CA ILE A 236 9.94 9.88 -12.45
C ILE A 236 9.29 11.23 -12.12
N VAL A 237 8.06 11.22 -11.61
CA VAL A 237 7.24 12.43 -11.47
C VAL A 237 7.57 13.22 -10.21
N ASN A 238 7.70 12.55 -9.06
CA ASN A 238 7.89 13.21 -7.76
C ASN A 238 9.36 13.45 -7.45
N ASN A 239 10.24 12.50 -7.82
CA ASN A 239 11.67 12.60 -7.51
C ASN A 239 12.51 13.11 -8.71
N GLY A 240 11.89 13.28 -9.89
CA GLY A 240 12.52 13.89 -11.07
C GLY A 240 13.57 13.01 -11.75
N TYR A 241 13.59 11.71 -11.50
CA TYR A 241 14.54 10.81 -12.16
C TYR A 241 14.18 10.63 -13.64
N THR A 242 15.18 10.77 -14.52
CA THR A 242 15.06 10.63 -15.98
C THR A 242 15.79 9.40 -16.53
N ASN A 243 16.53 8.69 -15.68
CA ASN A 243 17.36 7.55 -16.02
C ASN A 243 16.68 6.21 -15.76
N ILE A 244 15.35 6.15 -15.76
CA ILE A 244 14.59 4.91 -15.55
C ILE A 244 13.81 4.57 -16.81
N GLY A 245 14.02 3.35 -17.33
CA GLY A 245 13.13 2.72 -18.29
C GLY A 245 12.19 1.73 -17.61
N MET A 246 11.01 1.49 -18.18
CA MET A 246 10.05 0.52 -17.67
C MET A 246 9.27 -0.16 -18.80
N THR A 247 8.81 -1.39 -18.56
CA THR A 247 7.96 -2.15 -19.48
C THR A 247 7.14 -3.19 -18.74
N SER A 248 6.07 -3.68 -19.37
CA SER A 248 5.41 -4.93 -19.00
C SER A 248 6.03 -6.10 -19.76
N PRO A 249 6.15 -7.30 -19.13
CA PRO A 249 6.60 -8.51 -19.82
C PRO A 249 5.70 -8.88 -20.99
N SER A 250 6.28 -9.25 -22.14
CA SER A 250 5.55 -9.54 -23.38
C SER A 250 4.72 -10.83 -23.32
N SER A 251 5.12 -11.80 -22.52
CA SER A 251 4.36 -13.06 -22.31
C SER A 251 3.20 -12.92 -21.31
N GLY A 252 3.04 -11.75 -20.71
CA GLY A 252 1.97 -11.41 -19.78
C GLY A 252 2.45 -10.97 -18.43
N THR A 253 1.62 -10.17 -17.77
CA THR A 253 1.85 -9.66 -16.40
C THR A 253 0.55 -9.64 -15.62
N SER A 254 0.65 -9.60 -14.31
CA SER A 254 -0.46 -9.48 -13.39
C SER A 254 -0.62 -8.07 -12.83
N TYR A 255 -1.57 -7.92 -11.94
CA TYR A 255 -1.80 -6.69 -11.20
C TYR A 255 -2.10 -6.99 -9.74
N GLU A 256 -1.75 -6.08 -8.86
CA GLU A 256 -2.23 -6.09 -7.48
C GLU A 256 -3.63 -5.52 -7.37
N ILE A 257 -4.33 -5.91 -6.31
CA ILE A 257 -5.45 -5.15 -5.76
C ILE A 257 -4.95 -4.62 -4.41
N GLY A 258 -4.95 -3.30 -4.24
CA GLY A 258 -4.73 -2.69 -2.94
C GLY A 258 -6.04 -2.62 -2.19
N ALA A 259 -6.05 -3.03 -0.92
CA ALA A 259 -7.28 -3.21 -0.18
C ALA A 259 -7.35 -2.46 1.15
N THR A 260 -8.54 -2.46 1.76
CA THR A 260 -8.78 -2.01 3.12
C THR A 260 -9.60 -3.05 3.88
N ALA A 261 -9.35 -3.21 5.19
CA ALA A 261 -10.02 -4.17 6.05
C ALA A 261 -10.04 -3.71 7.50
N ILE A 262 -10.93 -4.29 8.32
CA ILE A 262 -10.94 -4.11 9.77
C ILE A 262 -10.29 -5.32 10.41
N PHE A 263 -9.41 -5.11 11.39
CA PHE A 263 -8.85 -6.21 12.18
C PHE A 263 -9.88 -6.78 13.15
N LYS A 264 -9.92 -8.11 13.27
CA LYS A 264 -10.74 -8.75 14.28
C LYS A 264 -10.20 -8.40 15.68
N GLY A 265 -11.05 -7.87 16.53
CA GLY A 265 -10.66 -7.35 17.84
C GLY A 265 -10.30 -5.87 17.86
N ALA A 266 -10.54 -5.14 16.76
CA ALA A 266 -10.38 -3.68 16.68
C ALA A 266 -11.09 -2.99 17.87
N LYS A 267 -10.34 -2.09 18.55
CA LYS A 267 -10.83 -1.41 19.77
C LYS A 267 -11.82 -0.31 19.47
N ASN A 268 -11.66 0.32 18.29
CA ASN A 268 -12.46 1.46 17.85
C ASN A 268 -13.40 1.07 16.69
N LEU A 269 -14.16 -0.02 16.84
CA LEU A 269 -14.92 -0.67 15.77
C LEU A 269 -15.85 0.26 15.00
N ASP A 270 -16.60 1.15 15.69
CA ASP A 270 -17.53 2.06 15.01
C ASP A 270 -16.78 3.09 14.14
N ASN A 271 -15.64 3.56 14.59
CA ASN A 271 -14.78 4.45 13.81
C ASN A 271 -14.08 3.69 12.66
N ALA A 272 -13.69 2.44 12.90
CA ALA A 272 -13.16 1.56 11.84
C ALA A 272 -14.18 1.35 10.72
N LYS A 273 -15.44 1.07 11.03
CA LYS A 273 -16.51 0.96 10.01
C LYS A 273 -16.72 2.25 9.23
N LYS A 274 -16.70 3.42 9.91
CA LYS A 274 -16.75 4.73 9.20
C LYS A 274 -15.55 4.93 8.28
N PHE A 275 -14.36 4.47 8.71
CA PHE A 275 -13.16 4.56 7.88
C PHE A 275 -13.26 3.67 6.63
N ILE A 276 -13.81 2.46 6.70
CA ILE A 276 -14.04 1.62 5.51
C ILE A 276 -15.01 2.30 4.54
N GLU A 277 -16.11 2.89 5.02
CA GLU A 277 -17.01 3.67 4.16
C GLU A 277 -16.29 4.84 3.48
N PHE A 278 -15.47 5.58 4.24
CA PHE A 278 -14.65 6.66 3.71
C PHE A 278 -13.61 6.15 2.71
N ALA A 279 -12.90 5.05 3.01
CA ALA A 279 -11.88 4.46 2.14
C ALA A 279 -12.43 4.04 0.77
N LEU A 280 -13.71 3.68 0.70
CA LEU A 280 -14.44 3.32 -0.52
C LEU A 280 -15.21 4.51 -1.15
N SER A 281 -14.83 5.73 -0.83
CA SER A 281 -15.48 6.94 -1.37
C SER A 281 -14.50 7.79 -2.19
N PRO A 282 -15.02 8.63 -3.12
CA PRO A 282 -14.20 9.61 -3.84
C PRO A 282 -13.42 10.57 -2.93
N ASP A 283 -13.93 10.86 -1.74
CA ASP A 283 -13.25 11.73 -0.75
C ASP A 283 -11.90 11.14 -0.29
N CYS A 284 -11.77 9.82 -0.29
CA CYS A 284 -10.52 9.14 0.03
C CYS A 284 -9.70 8.82 -1.21
N VAL A 285 -10.28 8.04 -2.16
CA VAL A 285 -9.49 7.49 -3.27
C VAL A 285 -8.95 8.55 -4.22
N ASN A 286 -9.65 9.68 -4.39
CA ASN A 286 -9.16 10.78 -5.22
C ASN A 286 -7.95 11.52 -4.62
N LEU A 287 -7.63 11.31 -3.34
CA LEU A 287 -6.40 11.86 -2.74
C LEU A 287 -5.14 11.16 -3.25
N ALA A 288 -5.28 9.95 -3.80
CA ALA A 288 -4.17 9.10 -4.20
C ALA A 288 -3.19 9.84 -5.13
N GLN A 289 -3.68 10.34 -6.26
CA GLN A 289 -2.85 10.97 -7.28
C GLN A 289 -2.14 12.24 -6.78
N ASP A 290 -2.83 13.06 -5.97
CA ASP A 290 -2.27 14.31 -5.43
C ASP A 290 -1.20 14.03 -4.35
N ASN A 291 -1.13 12.77 -3.87
CA ASN A 291 -0.21 12.32 -2.84
C ASN A 291 0.68 11.15 -3.32
N GLY A 292 1.04 11.13 -4.58
CA GLY A 292 2.06 10.24 -5.13
C GLY A 292 1.66 8.77 -5.32
N SER A 293 0.37 8.45 -5.18
CA SER A 293 -0.14 7.09 -5.39
C SER A 293 -0.81 7.01 -6.77
N TYR A 294 -0.16 6.34 -7.72
CA TYR A 294 -0.54 6.38 -9.15
C TYR A 294 -1.16 5.07 -9.65
N GLN A 295 -1.70 4.26 -8.75
CA GLN A 295 -2.49 3.08 -9.09
C GLN A 295 -3.85 3.48 -9.67
N PHE A 296 -4.42 2.65 -10.52
CA PHE A 296 -5.79 2.84 -11.02
C PHE A 296 -6.81 2.58 -9.93
N LEU A 297 -7.74 3.52 -9.73
CA LEU A 297 -8.80 3.40 -8.74
C LEU A 297 -9.86 2.40 -9.19
N VAL A 298 -10.41 1.64 -8.24
CA VAL A 298 -11.40 0.58 -8.53
C VAL A 298 -12.81 0.94 -8.03
N ILE A 299 -13.06 2.24 -7.87
CA ILE A 299 -14.33 2.85 -7.47
C ILE A 299 -14.91 3.60 -8.69
N ASP A 300 -16.12 3.29 -9.11
CA ASP A 300 -16.73 3.74 -10.38
C ASP A 300 -16.97 5.27 -10.48
N ASN A 301 -17.13 5.94 -9.35
CA ASN A 301 -17.32 7.38 -9.24
C ASN A 301 -16.03 8.14 -8.86
N ALA A 302 -14.88 7.48 -8.90
CA ALA A 302 -13.58 8.12 -8.70
C ALA A 302 -13.08 8.83 -9.95
N LYS A 303 -12.17 9.79 -9.78
CA LYS A 303 -11.50 10.48 -10.89
C LYS A 303 -10.45 9.57 -11.54
N PRO A 304 -10.23 9.69 -12.87
CA PRO A 304 -9.12 9.03 -13.53
C PRO A 304 -7.77 9.43 -12.92
N VAL A 305 -6.83 8.50 -12.89
CA VAL A 305 -5.45 8.75 -12.46
C VAL A 305 -4.63 9.21 -13.68
N GLU A 306 -4.71 10.50 -13.98
CA GLU A 306 -4.14 11.12 -15.17
C GLU A 306 -2.62 10.91 -15.29
N VAL A 307 -1.92 10.86 -14.15
CA VAL A 307 -0.47 10.64 -14.12
C VAL A 307 -0.13 9.23 -14.62
N ALA A 308 -0.87 8.20 -14.21
CA ALA A 308 -0.70 6.84 -14.71
C ALA A 308 -0.96 6.74 -16.22
N ILE A 309 -2.03 7.40 -16.69
CA ILE A 309 -2.41 7.46 -18.12
C ILE A 309 -1.32 8.14 -18.95
N LYS A 310 -0.82 9.30 -18.50
CA LYS A 310 0.27 10.04 -19.19
C LYS A 310 1.56 9.23 -19.30
N ASN A 311 1.81 8.34 -18.37
CA ASN A 311 2.95 7.42 -18.39
C ASN A 311 2.64 6.08 -19.08
N GLY A 312 1.47 5.94 -19.74
CA GLY A 312 1.13 4.81 -20.60
C GLY A 312 0.72 3.54 -19.88
N LEU A 313 0.46 3.60 -18.57
CA LEU A 313 0.07 2.40 -17.81
C LEU A 313 -1.30 1.88 -18.20
N ASP A 314 -2.19 2.71 -18.72
CA ASP A 314 -3.51 2.37 -19.23
C ASP A 314 -3.48 1.48 -20.48
N LYS A 315 -2.35 1.46 -21.20
CA LYS A 315 -2.13 0.66 -22.43
C LYS A 315 -1.64 -0.76 -22.15
N ILE A 316 -1.31 -1.06 -20.88
CA ILE A 316 -0.78 -2.36 -20.49
C ILE A 316 -1.94 -3.33 -20.22
N GLU A 317 -2.01 -4.38 -21.01
CA GLU A 317 -2.92 -5.49 -20.77
C GLU A 317 -2.38 -6.42 -19.70
N THR A 318 -3.23 -6.79 -18.74
CA THR A 318 -2.88 -7.73 -17.69
C THR A 318 -3.54 -9.09 -17.96
N MET A 319 -2.87 -10.16 -17.57
CA MET A 319 -3.44 -11.51 -17.64
C MET A 319 -4.69 -11.63 -16.76
N VAL A 320 -5.51 -12.63 -17.05
CA VAL A 320 -6.58 -13.05 -16.14
C VAL A 320 -5.92 -13.71 -14.94
N TYR A 321 -5.75 -12.95 -13.86
CA TYR A 321 -5.12 -13.44 -12.64
C TYR A 321 -6.13 -14.19 -11.77
N ASN A 322 -5.78 -15.42 -11.40
CA ASN A 322 -6.62 -16.26 -10.55
C ASN A 322 -6.36 -15.98 -9.07
N PHE A 323 -7.13 -15.04 -8.50
CA PHE A 323 -7.05 -14.67 -7.09
C PHE A 323 -7.42 -15.80 -6.13
N ASP A 324 -8.30 -16.72 -6.54
CA ASP A 324 -8.70 -17.86 -5.71
C ASP A 324 -7.57 -18.89 -5.59
N ASP A 325 -6.82 -19.12 -6.68
CA ASP A 325 -5.63 -19.96 -6.65
C ASP A 325 -4.54 -19.35 -5.77
N ALA A 326 -4.25 -18.05 -5.96
CA ALA A 326 -3.28 -17.31 -5.14
C ALA A 326 -3.64 -17.35 -3.65
N LYS A 327 -4.93 -17.22 -3.31
CA LYS A 327 -5.46 -17.31 -1.95
C LYS A 327 -5.27 -18.70 -1.35
N THR A 328 -5.57 -19.75 -2.12
CA THR A 328 -5.62 -21.13 -1.63
C THR A 328 -4.24 -21.78 -1.60
N ASN A 329 -3.47 -21.62 -2.69
CA ASN A 329 -2.21 -22.30 -2.91
C ASN A 329 -0.97 -21.41 -2.71
N GLY A 330 -1.13 -20.09 -2.68
CA GLY A 330 -0.04 -19.13 -2.51
C GLY A 330 0.91 -19.45 -1.35
N PRO A 331 0.44 -19.76 -0.12
CA PRO A 331 1.32 -20.13 0.98
C PRO A 331 2.25 -21.32 0.67
N LYS A 332 1.77 -22.32 -0.08
CA LYS A 332 2.59 -23.43 -0.57
C LYS A 332 3.65 -22.93 -1.57
N TYR A 333 3.25 -22.12 -2.55
CA TYR A 333 4.16 -21.59 -3.56
C TYR A 333 5.28 -20.73 -2.96
N TYR A 334 4.98 -19.95 -1.93
CA TYR A 334 6.02 -19.16 -1.22
C TYR A 334 7.00 -20.07 -0.48
N ALA A 335 6.52 -21.12 0.18
CA ALA A 335 7.39 -22.10 0.83
C ALA A 335 8.33 -22.79 -0.18
N GLU A 336 7.80 -23.26 -1.31
CA GLU A 336 8.58 -23.86 -2.39
C GLU A 336 9.59 -22.89 -3.02
N PHE A 337 9.22 -21.62 -3.20
CA PHE A 337 10.15 -20.57 -3.63
C PHE A 337 11.38 -20.49 -2.71
N PHE A 338 11.18 -20.50 -1.39
CA PHE A 338 12.29 -20.45 -0.44
C PHE A 338 13.12 -21.74 -0.39
N GLU A 339 12.64 -22.87 -0.91
CA GLU A 339 13.42 -24.09 -1.03
C GLU A 339 14.35 -24.10 -2.25
N VAL A 340 14.00 -23.35 -3.30
CA VAL A 340 14.76 -23.34 -4.56
C VAL A 340 15.75 -22.20 -4.71
N ILE A 341 15.68 -21.16 -3.87
CA ILE A 341 16.63 -20.04 -3.89
C ILE A 341 17.75 -20.24 -2.88
N SER A 342 18.86 -19.52 -3.05
CA SER A 342 20.01 -19.54 -2.15
C SER A 342 19.64 -18.99 -0.76
N LYS A 343 20.07 -19.69 0.31
CA LYS A 343 19.82 -19.28 1.71
C LYS A 343 20.97 -18.40 2.25
N ASP A 344 21.32 -17.36 1.51
CA ASP A 344 22.41 -16.44 1.86
C ASP A 344 21.90 -15.05 2.33
N ASP A 345 22.81 -14.09 2.48
CA ASP A 345 22.49 -12.77 3.02
C ASP A 345 21.55 -11.93 2.12
N ARG A 346 21.41 -12.29 0.83
CA ARG A 346 20.48 -11.63 -0.10
C ARG A 346 19.01 -11.81 0.32
N VAL A 347 18.69 -12.92 1.02
CA VAL A 347 17.35 -13.25 1.51
C VAL A 347 17.11 -12.71 2.91
N LYS A 348 18.17 -12.45 3.68
CA LYS A 348 18.06 -11.88 5.02
C LYS A 348 17.67 -10.41 4.90
N THR A 349 16.42 -10.12 5.17
CA THR A 349 15.98 -8.73 5.38
C THR A 349 16.51 -8.25 6.73
N LYS A 350 17.48 -7.33 6.68
CA LYS A 350 17.97 -6.64 7.88
C LYS A 350 16.90 -5.73 8.47
#